data_6d6522e8df109a1f914795de4306f3f1
#
_entry.id   6d6522e8df109a1f914795de4306f3f1
#
_cell.length_a   1.000
_cell.length_b   1.000
_cell.length_c   1.000
_cell.angle_alpha   90.00
_cell.angle_beta   90.00
_cell.angle_gamma   90.00
#
_symmetry.space_group_name_H-M   'P 1'
#
loop_
_entity.id
_entity.type
_entity.pdbx_description
1 polymer ?
#
loop_
_entity_poly.entity_id
_entity_poly.type
_entity_poly.pdbx_seq_one_letter_code
_entity_poly.pdbx_strand_id
1 'polypeptide(L)' 'MAYYRCYVFDPADDILAVEDIEGDSDADAIEKTRRRQSRRSAFELWKRNRLIHRQEIPALTD' A
#
# COMPACT_ATOMS: atom_id res chain seq x y z
N MET A 1 -13.26 1.76 13.65
CA MET A 1 -12.00 2.16 13.02
C MET A 1 -11.00 1.04 13.02
N ALA A 2 -10.40 0.80 11.90
CA ALA A 2 -9.40 -0.25 11.78
C ALA A 2 -8.04 0.35 11.45
N TYR A 3 -7.00 -0.32 11.89
CA TYR A 3 -5.62 0.09 11.62
C TYR A 3 -5.01 -0.87 10.63
N TYR A 4 -4.32 -0.30 9.66
CA TYR A 4 -3.68 -1.05 8.59
C TYR A 4 -2.21 -0.67 8.55
N ARG A 5 -1.40 -1.58 8.06
CA ARG A 5 0.02 -1.31 7.85
C ARG A 5 0.32 -1.35 6.37
N CYS A 6 0.95 -0.28 5.90
CA CYS A 6 1.33 -0.15 4.51
C CYS A 6 2.84 -0.31 4.38
N TYR A 7 3.25 -1.27 3.57
CA TYR A 7 4.66 -1.46 3.22
C TYR A 7 4.88 -0.92 1.84
N VAL A 8 5.77 0.04 1.70
CA VAL A 8 6.10 0.65 0.42
C VAL A 8 7.41 0.06 -0.08
N PHE A 9 7.43 -0.38 -1.32
CA PHE A 9 8.58 -1.07 -1.90
C PHE A 9 9.22 -0.25 -3.01
N ASP A 10 10.53 -0.41 -3.16
CA ASP A 10 11.26 0.17 -4.28
C ASP A 10 11.25 -0.79 -5.49
N PRO A 11 11.79 -0.38 -6.65
CA PRO A 11 11.83 -1.25 -7.82
C PRO A 11 12.59 -2.56 -7.62
N ALA A 12 13.45 -2.63 -6.61
CA ALA A 12 14.21 -3.85 -6.29
C ALA A 12 13.48 -4.74 -5.28
N ASP A 13 12.21 -4.42 -4.97
CA ASP A 13 11.39 -5.13 -3.98
C ASP A 13 11.91 -5.01 -2.55
N ASP A 14 12.70 -4.01 -2.27
CA ASP A 14 13.12 -3.70 -0.90
C ASP A 14 12.11 -2.75 -0.25
N ILE A 15 11.93 -2.89 1.06
CA ILE A 15 11.00 -2.02 1.79
C ILE A 15 11.63 -0.64 1.95
N LEU A 16 10.97 0.37 1.37
CA LEU A 16 11.38 1.77 1.51
C LEU A 16 10.83 2.40 2.76
N ALA A 17 9.60 2.08 3.11
CA ALA A 17 8.92 2.71 4.22
C ALA A 17 7.80 1.82 4.72
N VAL A 18 7.46 2.00 6.00
CA VAL A 18 6.30 1.35 6.62
C VAL A 18 5.46 2.46 7.22
N GLU A 19 4.18 2.49 6.88
CA GLU A 19 3.25 3.51 7.38
C GLU A 19 2.03 2.86 7.99
N ASP A 20 1.51 3.49 9.03
CA ASP A 20 0.24 3.06 9.62
C ASP A 20 -0.88 3.87 8.98
N ILE A 21 -1.90 3.16 8.53
CA ILE A 21 -3.07 3.75 7.89
C ILE A 21 -4.28 3.43 8.74
N GLU A 22 -5.09 4.45 9.01
CA GLU A 22 -6.33 4.27 9.74
C GLU A 22 -7.50 4.45 8.77
N GLY A 23 -8.44 3.52 8.79
CA GLY A 23 -9.57 3.57 7.88
C GLY A 23 -10.83 2.98 8.50
N ASP A 24 -11.98 3.38 7.98
CA ASP A 24 -13.27 2.88 8.43
C ASP A 24 -13.63 1.54 7.81
N SER A 25 -13.01 1.23 6.69
CA SER A 25 -13.21 -0.02 5.97
C SER A 25 -11.97 -0.32 5.14
N ASP A 26 -11.89 -1.52 4.60
CA ASP A 26 -10.79 -1.90 3.72
C ASP A 26 -10.73 -0.96 2.51
N ALA A 27 -11.88 -0.66 1.91
CA ALA A 27 -11.95 0.25 0.77
C ALA A 27 -11.46 1.65 1.13
N ASP A 28 -11.83 2.15 2.31
CA ASP A 28 -11.40 3.45 2.78
C ASP A 28 -9.88 3.48 2.97
N ALA A 29 -9.33 2.44 3.58
CA ALA A 29 -7.90 2.34 3.80
C ALA A 29 -7.13 2.28 2.48
N ILE A 30 -7.63 1.53 1.52
CA ILE A 30 -7.02 1.44 0.19
C ILE A 30 -7.00 2.81 -0.48
N GLU A 31 -8.11 3.52 -0.42
CA GLU A 31 -8.24 4.84 -1.04
C GLU A 31 -7.27 5.84 -0.40
N LYS A 32 -7.19 5.85 0.93
CA LYS A 32 -6.25 6.72 1.64
C LYS A 32 -4.80 6.41 1.27
N THR A 33 -4.47 5.13 1.15
CA THR A 33 -3.13 4.72 0.78
C THR A 33 -2.80 5.18 -0.64
N ARG A 34 -3.74 5.03 -1.56
CA ARG A 34 -3.53 5.48 -2.94
C ARG A 34 -3.27 6.96 -3.03
N ARG A 35 -3.92 7.76 -2.20
CA ARG A 35 -3.72 9.21 -2.18
C ARG A 35 -2.35 9.60 -1.64
N ARG A 36 -1.83 8.82 -0.70
CA ARG A 36 -0.53 9.08 -0.10
C ARG A 36 0.62 8.62 -0.98
N GLN A 37 0.43 7.51 -1.67
CA GLN A 37 1.47 6.92 -2.48
C GLN A 37 1.35 7.37 -3.92
N SER A 38 2.49 7.52 -4.59
CA SER A 38 2.46 7.86 -5.98
C SER A 38 2.00 6.66 -6.81
N ARG A 39 1.54 6.93 -8.03
CA ARG A 39 1.12 5.87 -8.94
C ARG A 39 2.25 4.95 -9.34
N ARG A 40 3.48 5.38 -9.14
CA ARG A 40 4.68 4.61 -9.48
C ARG A 40 5.22 3.83 -8.31
N SER A 41 4.57 3.90 -7.17
CA SER A 41 5.01 3.17 -5.99
C SER A 41 4.33 1.82 -5.93
N ALA A 42 5.08 0.81 -5.55
CA ALA A 42 4.52 -0.48 -5.19
C ALA A 42 4.27 -0.47 -3.68
N PHE A 43 3.14 -0.99 -3.26
CA PHE A 43 2.85 -1.09 -1.84
C PHE A 43 1.95 -2.29 -1.55
N GLU A 44 2.01 -2.74 -0.30
CA GLU A 44 1.09 -3.75 0.23
C GLU A 44 0.40 -3.16 1.45
N LEU A 45 -0.90 -3.34 1.53
CA LEU A 45 -1.70 -2.89 2.66
C LEU A 45 -2.17 -4.11 3.43
N TRP A 46 -1.80 -4.16 4.70
CA TRP A 46 -2.10 -5.30 5.57
C TRP A 46 -2.96 -4.88 6.74
N LYS A 47 -3.89 -5.75 7.10
CA LYS A 47 -4.64 -5.64 8.33
C LYS A 47 -4.25 -6.84 9.20
N ARG A 48 -3.45 -6.59 10.23
CA ARG A 48 -2.84 -7.64 11.04
C ARG A 48 -2.02 -8.58 10.15
N ASN A 49 -2.37 -9.85 10.06
CA ASN A 49 -1.65 -10.81 9.24
C ASN A 49 -2.36 -11.12 7.92
N ARG A 50 -3.27 -10.25 7.51
CA ARG A 50 -4.07 -10.44 6.30
C ARG A 50 -3.74 -9.37 5.26
N LEU A 51 -3.37 -9.80 4.08
CA LEU A 51 -3.14 -8.88 2.96
C LEU A 51 -4.48 -8.39 2.42
N ILE A 52 -4.67 -7.07 2.43
CA ILE A 52 -5.91 -6.44 1.98
C ILE A 52 -5.80 -6.00 0.54
N HIS A 53 -4.65 -5.42 0.18
CA HIS A 53 -4.47 -4.88 -1.16
C HIS A 53 -2.99 -4.85 -1.50
N ARG A 54 -2.70 -5.08 -2.77
CA ARG A 54 -1.34 -4.99 -3.29
C ARG A 54 -1.36 -4.20 -4.58
N GLN A 55 -0.52 -3.20 -4.66
CA GLN A 55 -0.32 -2.43 -5.89
C GLN A 55 1.11 -2.67 -6.37
N GLU A 56 1.24 -3.07 -7.62
CA GLU A 56 2.55 -3.25 -8.24
C GLU A 56 2.90 -2.02 -9.06
N ILE A 57 4.19 -1.79 -9.24
CA ILE A 57 4.65 -0.76 -10.14
C ILE A 57 4.23 -1.17 -11.54
N PRO A 58 3.52 -0.29 -12.28
CA PRO A 58 3.12 -0.63 -13.63
C PRO A 58 4.34 -0.96 -14.47
N ALA A 59 4.29 -2.04 -15.22
CA ALA A 59 5.36 -2.39 -16.13
C ALA A 59 5.50 -1.24 -17.14
N LEU A 60 6.73 -0.76 -17.26
CA LEU A 60 7.03 0.21 -18.30
C LEU A 60 7.08 -0.54 -19.61
N THR A 61 5.94 -0.60 -20.25
CA THR A 61 5.90 -1.13 -21.60
C THR A 61 6.13 0.02 -22.56
N ASP A 62 7.14 -0.10 -23.26
CA ASP A 62 7.39 0.85 -24.32
C ASP A 62 6.61 0.47 -25.56
#